data_53710557511bf6ef03017608d8a09b73
#
_entry.id   53710557511bf6ef03017608d8a09b73
#
_cell.length_a   1.000
_cell.length_b   1.000
_cell.length_c   1.000
_cell.angle_alpha   90.00
_cell.angle_beta   90.00
_cell.angle_gamma   90.00
#
_symmetry.space_group_name_H-M   'P 1'
#
loop_
_entity.id
_entity.type
_entity.pdbx_description
1 polymer ?
#
loop_
_entity_poly.entity_id
_entity_poly.type
_entity_poly.pdbx_seq_one_letter_code
_entity_poly.pdbx_strand_id
1 'polypeptide(L)'
;MAKKIYPIIIKPKEHGEKYMSVEIPDFNAGTQGENVIDAIEMARDAIGALGIAMEDDNEQLPTASQIEDIQVENGDIKTLVDIDFSEYRRKNDMRTIRKNCTLPSWLCYEAEKAHINFSEVLQQGLKERLGKTEQPIAK
;
A
#
# COMPACT_ATOMS: atom_id res chain seq x y z
N MET A 1 14.81 4.47 1.16
CA MET A 1 14.13 4.49 2.46
C MET A 1 14.14 3.12 3.08
N ALA A 2 14.60 3.01 4.28
CA ALA A 2 14.67 1.73 4.96
C ALA A 2 13.28 1.28 5.44
N LYS A 3 13.18 0.00 5.68
CA LYS A 3 12.01 -0.60 6.28
C LYS A 3 11.88 -0.15 7.73
N LYS A 4 10.66 0.07 8.19
CA LYS A 4 10.37 0.45 9.57
C LYS A 4 9.33 -0.48 10.17
N ILE A 5 9.27 -0.52 11.48
CA ILE A 5 8.35 -1.37 12.23
C ILE A 5 7.63 -0.50 13.26
N TYR A 6 6.32 -0.62 13.33
CA TYR A 6 5.51 0.13 14.29
C TYR A 6 4.54 -0.81 15.01
N PRO A 7 4.30 -0.59 16.30
CA PRO A 7 3.30 -1.37 17.02
C PRO A 7 1.89 -0.91 16.69
N ILE A 8 0.98 -1.86 16.68
CA ILE A 8 -0.46 -1.60 16.53
C ILE A 8 -1.22 -2.37 17.59
N ILE A 9 -2.45 -1.93 17.85
CA ILE A 9 -3.37 -2.59 18.77
C ILE A 9 -4.61 -2.97 17.99
N ILE A 10 -4.96 -4.25 18.01
CA ILE A 10 -6.16 -4.76 17.36
C ILE A 10 -7.17 -5.09 18.47
N LYS A 11 -8.32 -4.42 18.43
CA LYS A 11 -9.37 -4.66 19.41
C LYS A 11 -10.37 -5.66 18.85
N PRO A 12 -10.80 -6.63 19.66
CA PRO A 12 -11.74 -7.64 19.20
C PRO A 12 -13.09 -7.04 18.83
N LYS A 13 -13.81 -7.76 18.00
CA LYS A 13 -15.16 -7.36 17.62
C LYS A 13 -16.06 -7.43 18.86
N GLU A 14 -16.90 -6.42 19.02
CA GLU A 14 -17.96 -6.47 19.99
C GLU A 14 -19.18 -7.15 19.36
N HIS A 15 -20.15 -7.48 20.19
CA HIS A 15 -21.32 -8.20 19.71
C HIS A 15 -22.04 -7.40 18.61
N GLY A 16 -22.21 -8.06 17.45
CA GLY A 16 -22.87 -7.46 16.30
C GLY A 16 -22.00 -6.63 15.38
N GLU A 17 -20.73 -6.45 15.71
CA GLU A 17 -19.82 -5.69 14.86
C GLU A 17 -19.23 -6.55 13.74
N LYS A 18 -19.06 -5.94 12.59
CA LYS A 18 -18.44 -6.59 11.42
C LYS A 18 -16.91 -6.49 11.45
N TYR A 19 -16.38 -5.42 12.04
CA TYR A 19 -14.97 -5.10 11.96
C TYR A 19 -14.30 -5.06 13.31
N MET A 20 -13.01 -5.41 13.34
CA MET A 20 -12.13 -5.16 14.48
C MET A 20 -11.55 -3.76 14.34
N SER A 21 -11.48 -3.02 15.42
CA SER A 21 -10.81 -1.71 15.44
C SER A 21 -9.32 -1.89 15.55
N VAL A 22 -8.58 -1.02 14.88
CA VAL A 22 -7.13 -1.04 14.91
C VAL A 22 -6.62 0.35 15.30
N GLU A 23 -5.77 0.40 16.31
CA GLU A 23 -5.12 1.66 16.72
C GLU A 23 -3.66 1.62 16.31
N ILE A 24 -3.17 2.74 15.79
CA ILE A 24 -1.78 2.94 15.39
C ILE A 24 -1.24 4.08 16.25
N PRO A 25 -0.73 3.78 17.48
CA PRO A 25 -0.42 4.83 18.44
C PRO A 25 0.59 5.85 17.96
N ASP A 26 1.65 5.42 17.29
CA ASP A 26 2.73 6.33 16.88
C ASP A 26 2.30 7.33 15.81
N PHE A 27 1.24 7.02 15.07
CA PHE A 27 0.69 7.91 14.05
C PHE A 27 -0.59 8.61 14.52
N ASN A 28 -1.00 8.31 15.75
CA ASN A 28 -2.23 8.85 16.31
C ASN A 28 -3.42 8.65 15.36
N ALA A 29 -3.51 7.44 14.83
CA ALA A 29 -4.47 7.09 13.78
C ALA A 29 -5.10 5.74 14.07
N GLY A 30 -6.15 5.43 13.32
CA GLY A 30 -6.84 4.16 13.44
C GLY A 30 -7.35 3.67 12.10
N THR A 31 -7.67 2.39 12.06
CA THR A 31 -8.30 1.75 10.91
C THR A 31 -9.15 0.59 11.41
N GLN A 32 -9.57 -0.28 10.51
CA GLN A 32 -10.38 -1.44 10.88
C GLN A 32 -10.14 -2.57 9.90
N GLY A 33 -10.43 -3.79 10.31
CA GLY A 33 -10.30 -4.96 9.47
C GLY A 33 -11.33 -6.02 9.83
N GLU A 34 -11.62 -6.91 8.91
CA GLU A 34 -12.63 -7.95 9.11
C GLU A 34 -12.12 -9.10 10.00
N ASN A 35 -10.81 -9.31 9.99
CA ASN A 35 -10.14 -10.32 10.80
C ASN A 35 -8.73 -9.84 11.10
N VAL A 36 -7.95 -10.65 11.82
CA VAL A 36 -6.59 -10.25 12.23
C VAL A 36 -5.68 -10.00 11.02
N ILE A 37 -5.74 -10.86 10.01
CA ILE A 37 -4.92 -10.69 8.80
C ILE A 37 -5.27 -9.38 8.10
N ASP A 38 -6.56 -9.15 7.89
CA ASP A 38 -7.05 -7.93 7.25
C ASP A 38 -6.70 -6.68 8.08
N ALA A 39 -6.81 -6.78 9.40
CA ALA A 39 -6.46 -5.69 10.30
C ALA A 39 -4.99 -5.29 10.16
N ILE A 40 -4.09 -6.29 10.07
CA ILE A 40 -2.66 -6.02 9.88
C ILE A 40 -2.40 -5.37 8.53
N GLU A 41 -3.04 -5.86 7.48
CA GLU A 41 -2.89 -5.30 6.13
C GLU A 41 -3.42 -3.87 6.05
N MET A 42 -4.57 -3.61 6.67
CA MET A 42 -5.15 -2.28 6.72
C MET A 42 -4.27 -1.31 7.52
N ALA A 43 -3.67 -1.78 8.60
CA ALA A 43 -2.73 -0.99 9.38
C ALA A 43 -1.49 -0.64 8.56
N ARG A 44 -0.94 -1.61 7.85
CA ARG A 44 0.23 -1.38 6.99
C ARG A 44 -0.08 -0.35 5.92
N ASP A 45 -1.24 -0.46 5.30
CA ASP A 45 -1.69 0.50 4.28
C ASP A 45 -1.85 1.91 4.86
N ALA A 46 -2.46 2.02 6.03
CA ALA A 46 -2.63 3.31 6.69
C ALA A 46 -1.29 3.95 7.06
N ILE A 47 -0.37 3.16 7.62
CA ILE A 47 0.98 3.64 7.97
C ILE A 47 1.70 4.10 6.70
N GLY A 48 1.60 3.33 5.62
CA GLY A 48 2.22 3.69 4.35
C GLY A 48 1.70 5.02 3.82
N ALA A 49 0.40 5.19 3.78
CA ALA A 49 -0.22 6.42 3.29
C ALA A 49 0.14 7.63 4.15
N LEU A 50 0.06 7.49 5.47
CA LEU A 50 0.39 8.58 6.38
C LEU A 50 1.88 8.92 6.33
N GLY A 51 2.73 7.90 6.25
CA GLY A 51 4.18 8.11 6.23
C GLY A 51 4.65 8.84 4.97
N ILE A 52 4.15 8.47 3.79
CA ILE A 52 4.55 9.17 2.57
C ILE A 52 3.99 10.60 2.54
N ALA A 53 2.80 10.83 3.11
CA ALA A 53 2.25 12.17 3.22
C ALA A 53 3.14 13.03 4.12
N MET A 54 3.62 12.48 5.24
CA MET A 54 4.54 13.18 6.12
C MET A 54 5.86 13.51 5.43
N GLU A 55 6.41 12.55 4.68
CA GLU A 55 7.63 12.79 3.92
C GLU A 55 7.45 13.90 2.89
N ASP A 56 6.32 13.91 2.21
CA ASP A 56 6.03 14.93 1.20
C ASP A 56 5.89 16.33 1.82
N ASP A 57 5.47 16.38 3.08
CA ASP A 57 5.36 17.64 3.82
C ASP A 57 6.64 17.99 4.58
N ASN A 58 7.72 17.25 4.37
CA ASN A 58 9.00 17.41 5.05
C ASN A 58 8.90 17.24 6.56
N GLU A 59 7.95 16.44 7.02
CA GLU A 59 7.83 16.08 8.43
C GLU A 59 8.63 14.82 8.70
N GLN A 60 9.13 14.70 9.91
CA GLN A 60 9.82 13.49 10.32
C GLN A 60 8.82 12.40 10.66
N LEU A 61 9.12 11.18 10.25
CA LEU A 61 8.34 10.02 10.64
C LEU A 61 8.45 9.83 12.15
N PRO A 62 7.38 9.37 12.81
CA PRO A 62 7.46 9.13 14.24
C PRO A 62 8.47 8.05 14.57
N THR A 63 9.08 8.17 15.72
CA THR A 63 9.93 7.11 16.26
C THR A 63 9.05 6.01 16.79
N ALA A 64 9.34 4.76 16.42
CA ALA A 64 8.52 3.63 16.84
C ALA A 64 8.62 3.43 18.36
N SER A 65 7.46 3.31 19.01
CA SER A 65 7.38 2.96 20.41
C SER A 65 7.77 1.49 20.60
N GLN A 66 8.26 1.15 21.77
CA GLN A 66 8.50 -0.24 22.13
C GLN A 66 7.17 -0.90 22.41
N ILE A 67 6.97 -2.09 21.85
CA ILE A 67 5.70 -2.80 22.02
C ILE A 67 5.42 -3.12 23.49
N GLU A 68 6.47 -3.34 24.26
CA GLU A 68 6.35 -3.61 25.69
C GLU A 68 5.72 -2.46 26.48
N ASP A 69 5.92 -1.23 25.99
CA ASP A 69 5.42 -0.03 26.63
C ASP A 69 3.98 0.32 26.28
N ILE A 70 3.41 -0.38 25.30
CA ILE A 70 2.03 -0.13 24.88
C ILE A 70 1.06 -0.78 25.86
N GLN A 71 0.17 0.03 26.42
CA GLN A 71 -0.85 -0.44 27.35
C GLN A 71 -2.07 -0.90 26.57
N VAL A 72 -2.55 -2.09 26.87
CA VAL A 72 -3.73 -2.65 26.21
C VAL A 72 -4.68 -3.22 27.24
N GLU A 73 -5.94 -3.29 26.86
CA GLU A 73 -6.97 -3.91 27.69
C GLU A 73 -7.01 -5.41 27.48
N ASN A 74 -7.66 -6.10 28.38
CA ASN A 74 -7.79 -7.56 28.29
C ASN A 74 -8.55 -7.93 27.01
N GLY A 75 -7.98 -8.83 26.25
CA GLY A 75 -8.56 -9.26 24.97
C GLY A 75 -7.99 -8.54 23.75
N ASP A 76 -7.30 -7.42 23.95
CA ASP A 76 -6.67 -6.71 22.85
C ASP A 76 -5.41 -7.45 22.39
N ILE A 77 -5.15 -7.36 21.10
CA ILE A 77 -3.95 -7.93 20.49
C ILE A 77 -3.00 -6.79 20.16
N LYS A 78 -1.78 -6.85 20.69
CA LYS A 78 -0.76 -5.91 20.24
C LYS A 78 0.26 -6.68 19.41
N THR A 79 0.64 -6.10 18.28
CA THR A 79 1.60 -6.71 17.37
C THR A 79 2.39 -5.64 16.65
N LEU A 80 3.39 -6.08 15.91
CA LEU A 80 4.24 -5.19 15.13
C LEU A 80 3.89 -5.32 13.66
N VAL A 81 3.94 -4.19 12.96
CA VAL A 81 3.70 -4.14 11.51
C VAL A 81 4.90 -3.50 10.85
N ASP A 82 5.45 -4.17 9.87
CA ASP A 82 6.56 -3.63 9.09
C ASP A 82 6.03 -2.90 7.86
N ILE A 83 6.79 -1.93 7.40
CA ILE A 83 6.46 -1.15 6.21
C ILE A 83 7.74 -0.75 5.50
N ASP A 84 7.76 -0.92 4.20
CA ASP A 84 8.79 -0.37 3.33
C ASP A 84 8.14 0.79 2.59
N PHE A 85 8.45 2.01 2.99
CA PHE A 85 7.82 3.20 2.42
C PHE A 85 8.18 3.39 0.94
N SER A 86 9.37 2.99 0.54
CA SER A 86 9.77 3.08 -0.86
C SER A 86 8.95 2.14 -1.73
N GLU A 87 8.75 0.92 -1.27
CA GLU A 87 7.91 -0.05 -1.97
C GLU A 87 6.46 0.40 -2.01
N TYR A 88 5.94 0.90 -0.88
CA TYR A 88 4.57 1.42 -0.82
C TYR A 88 4.37 2.55 -1.82
N ARG A 89 5.32 3.49 -1.88
CA ARG A 89 5.27 4.61 -2.81
C ARG A 89 5.26 4.12 -4.26
N ARG A 90 6.10 3.15 -4.58
CA ARG A 90 6.18 2.60 -5.94
C ARG A 90 4.90 1.87 -6.34
N LYS A 91 4.31 1.10 -5.44
CA LYS A 91 3.08 0.35 -5.71
C LYS A 91 1.89 1.27 -5.99
N ASN A 92 1.89 2.45 -5.39
CA ASN A 92 0.76 3.39 -5.49
C ASN A 92 1.10 4.61 -6.35
N ASP A 93 2.24 4.60 -7.03
CA ASP A 93 2.66 5.69 -7.90
C ASP A 93 1.89 5.59 -9.21
N MET A 94 1.16 6.64 -9.55
CA MET A 94 0.34 6.71 -10.76
C MET A 94 0.99 7.52 -11.87
N ARG A 95 2.19 8.03 -11.64
CA ARG A 95 2.89 8.79 -12.66
C ARG A 95 3.33 7.87 -13.78
N THR A 96 3.29 8.38 -15.01
CA THR A 96 3.80 7.63 -16.14
C THR A 96 5.32 7.68 -16.15
N ILE A 97 5.93 6.56 -16.49
CA ILE A 97 7.37 6.47 -16.71
C ILE A 97 7.63 5.93 -18.11
N ARG A 98 8.77 6.23 -18.65
CA ARG A 98 9.14 5.78 -19.98
C ARG A 98 9.82 4.41 -19.90
N LYS A 99 9.42 3.49 -20.78
CA LYS A 99 10.00 2.16 -20.86
C LYS A 99 10.33 1.86 -22.31
N ASN A 100 11.57 1.48 -22.57
CA ASN A 100 12.00 1.12 -23.93
C ASN A 100 11.75 -0.37 -24.14
N CYS A 101 11.11 -0.69 -25.26
CA CYS A 101 10.81 -2.08 -25.62
C CYS A 101 11.31 -2.34 -27.05
N THR A 102 11.60 -3.60 -27.34
CA THR A 102 12.02 -4.01 -28.68
C THR A 102 10.93 -4.82 -29.36
N LEU A 103 10.80 -4.62 -30.66
CA LEU A 103 9.82 -5.32 -31.48
C LEU A 103 10.50 -5.79 -32.77
N PRO A 104 10.04 -6.91 -33.36
CA PRO A 104 10.47 -7.23 -34.74
C PRO A 104 10.08 -6.09 -35.67
N SER A 105 10.95 -5.83 -36.64
CA SER A 105 10.75 -4.71 -37.56
C SER A 105 9.42 -4.81 -38.32
N TRP A 106 9.06 -6.01 -38.77
CA TRP A 106 7.82 -6.19 -39.52
C TRP A 106 6.57 -5.86 -38.67
N LEU A 107 6.62 -6.21 -37.38
CA LEU A 107 5.51 -5.95 -36.46
C LEU A 107 5.38 -4.44 -36.20
N CYS A 108 6.50 -3.77 -36.01
CA CYS A 108 6.55 -2.33 -35.84
C CYS A 108 5.93 -1.63 -37.05
N TYR A 109 6.32 -2.06 -38.26
CA TYR A 109 5.80 -1.50 -39.51
C TYR A 109 4.28 -1.67 -39.62
N GLU A 110 3.79 -2.87 -39.37
CA GLU A 110 2.36 -3.15 -39.44
C GLU A 110 1.56 -2.31 -38.43
N ALA A 111 2.07 -2.22 -37.21
CA ALA A 111 1.42 -1.43 -36.15
C ALA A 111 1.37 0.06 -36.48
N GLU A 112 2.47 0.60 -36.99
CA GLU A 112 2.51 2.00 -37.40
C GLU A 112 1.55 2.28 -38.56
N LYS A 113 1.50 1.38 -39.52
CA LYS A 113 0.60 1.48 -40.66
C LYS A 113 -0.87 1.46 -40.23
N ALA A 114 -1.18 0.71 -39.17
CA ALA A 114 -2.52 0.61 -38.61
C ALA A 114 -2.81 1.73 -37.60
N HIS A 115 -1.88 2.66 -37.41
CA HIS A 115 -2.01 3.79 -36.46
C HIS A 115 -2.29 3.34 -35.03
N ILE A 116 -1.64 2.27 -34.59
CA ILE A 116 -1.80 1.74 -33.24
C ILE A 116 -0.98 2.57 -32.25
N ASN A 117 -1.60 2.88 -31.11
CA ASN A 117 -0.92 3.54 -29.99
C ASN A 117 -0.18 2.47 -29.18
N PHE A 118 1.13 2.40 -29.32
CA PHE A 118 1.98 1.39 -28.68
C PHE A 118 1.87 1.45 -27.16
N SER A 119 1.86 2.63 -26.58
CA SER A 119 1.79 2.79 -25.12
C SER A 119 0.48 2.23 -24.58
N GLU A 120 -0.62 2.51 -25.26
CA GLU A 120 -1.94 2.01 -24.85
C GLU A 120 -2.01 0.49 -24.90
N VAL A 121 -1.54 -0.10 -26.00
CA VAL A 121 -1.55 -1.55 -26.19
C VAL A 121 -0.65 -2.23 -25.15
N LEU A 122 0.52 -1.66 -24.88
CA LEU A 122 1.43 -2.19 -23.88
C LEU A 122 0.78 -2.18 -22.49
N GLN A 123 0.17 -1.07 -22.10
CA GLN A 123 -0.49 -0.96 -20.79
C GLN A 123 -1.62 -1.98 -20.67
N GLN A 124 -2.42 -2.12 -21.71
CA GLN A 124 -3.53 -3.06 -21.71
C GLN A 124 -3.04 -4.50 -21.60
N GLY A 125 -2.01 -4.85 -22.36
CA GLY A 125 -1.42 -6.18 -22.31
C GLY A 125 -0.86 -6.52 -20.94
N LEU A 126 -0.20 -5.57 -20.29
CA LEU A 126 0.34 -5.77 -18.97
C LEU A 126 -0.77 -5.93 -17.93
N LYS A 127 -1.81 -5.12 -18.02
CA LYS A 127 -2.96 -5.23 -17.11
C LYS A 127 -3.63 -6.60 -17.23
N GLU A 128 -3.81 -7.09 -18.44
CA GLU A 128 -4.38 -8.41 -18.68
C GLU A 128 -3.52 -9.52 -18.09
N ARG A 129 -2.21 -9.46 -18.32
CA ARG A 129 -1.27 -10.46 -17.78
C ARG A 129 -1.23 -10.48 -16.27
N LEU A 130 -1.38 -9.32 -15.64
CA LEU A 130 -1.37 -9.19 -14.18
C LEU A 130 -2.74 -9.44 -13.57
N GLY A 131 -3.80 -9.55 -14.39
CA GLY A 131 -5.17 -9.67 -13.90
C GLY A 131 -5.68 -8.37 -13.26
N LYS A 132 -5.13 -7.22 -13.69
CA LYS A 132 -5.53 -5.92 -13.17
C LYS A 132 -6.15 -5.09 -14.27
N THR A 133 -7.30 -4.52 -14.01
CA THR A 133 -8.01 -3.68 -14.97
C THR A 133 -8.00 -2.22 -14.59
N GLU A 134 -7.57 -1.90 -13.37
CA GLU A 134 -7.59 -0.55 -12.83
C GLU A 134 -6.23 -0.16 -12.27
N GLN A 135 -6.05 1.13 -12.05
CA GLN A 135 -4.85 1.67 -11.44
C GLN A 135 -4.88 1.38 -9.93
N PRO A 136 -3.71 1.35 -9.28
CA PRO A 136 -3.68 1.16 -7.83
C PRO A 136 -4.44 2.28 -7.13
N ILE A 137 -5.13 1.92 -6.04
CA ILE A 137 -5.88 2.87 -5.24
C ILE A 137 -5.08 3.13 -3.97
N ALA A 138 -4.65 4.37 -3.80
CA ALA A 138 -4.01 4.82 -2.56
C ALA A 138 -5.09 5.03 -1.51
N LYS A 139 -4.89 4.45 -0.34
CA LYS A 139 -5.85 4.55 0.75
C LYS A 139 -5.35 5.47 1.85
#